data_6b961e5f4e13b15f7ab4c130459b15ce
#
_entry.id   6b961e5f4e13b15f7ab4c130459b15ce
#
_cell.length_a   1.000
_cell.length_b   1.000
_cell.length_c   1.000
_cell.angle_alpha   90.00
_cell.angle_beta   90.00
_cell.angle_gamma   90.00
#
_symmetry.space_group_name_H-M   'P 1'
#
loop_
_entity.id
_entity.type
_entity.pdbx_description
1 polymer ?
#
loop_
_entity_poly.entity_id
_entity_poly.type
_entity_poly.pdbx_seq_one_letter_code
_entity_poly.pdbx_strand_id
1 'polypeptide(L)'
;VNELPLRDELGTTSKFPKWAAAYKYPPEIKPTVVEDIVVQVGRTGVLTPKAVVRPVRLAGTTVTNATLHNQDFIDDRDIRIGDTVMIRKAGEIIPEIVEVVKEKRPEGTVPYFLPQSCPVCGAAVRREEDGAAVRCTGAECPAQLQRNITHFASRDAMDIEGLGPAVVQQLVESGLISNVADLYSLRAQEVAKLDRMGEKSAENLINALEKSKSNDLAKLIYGLGIRQVGQKAGKVLAAHFRHLDALMAAGEEELTEINDVGAVTARCIVEYLASPQSRDLIA
;
A
#
# COMPACT_ATOMS: atom_id res chain seq x y z
N VAL A 1 -3.30 33.13 -6.47
CA VAL A 1 -3.11 34.17 -7.47
C VAL A 1 -4.43 34.47 -8.17
N ASN A 2 -4.86 35.73 -8.25
CA ASN A 2 -6.16 36.11 -8.82
C ASN A 2 -6.12 36.37 -10.34
N GLU A 3 -5.02 36.90 -10.84
CA GLU A 3 -4.85 37.21 -12.25
C GLU A 3 -4.70 35.95 -13.09
N LEU A 4 -5.60 35.75 -14.08
CA LEU A 4 -5.63 34.56 -14.90
C LEU A 4 -4.34 34.31 -15.70
N PRO A 5 -3.76 35.33 -16.39
CA PRO A 5 -2.51 35.10 -17.14
C PRO A 5 -1.36 34.58 -16.29
N LEU A 6 -1.23 35.08 -15.03
CA LEU A 6 -0.20 34.61 -14.11
C LEU A 6 -0.39 33.16 -13.66
N ARG A 7 -1.62 32.62 -13.70
CA ARG A 7 -1.88 31.21 -13.41
C ARG A 7 -1.28 30.28 -14.47
N ASP A 8 -1.40 30.68 -15.74
CA ASP A 8 -0.83 29.94 -16.86
C ASP A 8 0.69 29.98 -16.83
N GLU A 9 1.28 31.14 -16.50
CA GLU A 9 2.73 31.30 -16.34
C GLU A 9 3.30 30.46 -15.19
N LEU A 10 2.64 30.44 -14.04
CA LEU A 10 3.05 29.64 -12.87
C LEU A 10 2.84 28.12 -13.11
N GLY A 11 1.84 27.76 -13.88
CA GLY A 11 1.55 26.39 -14.28
C GLY A 11 1.12 25.49 -13.12
N THR A 12 1.29 24.18 -13.33
CA THR A 12 0.90 23.11 -12.41
C THR A 12 2.06 22.17 -12.12
N THR A 13 1.97 21.44 -11.00
CA THR A 13 2.72 20.20 -10.79
C THR A 13 1.98 19.04 -11.43
N SER A 14 2.50 17.82 -11.30
CA SER A 14 1.79 16.62 -11.74
C SER A 14 0.43 16.38 -11.03
N LYS A 15 0.19 17.05 -9.89
CA LYS A 15 -1.00 16.79 -9.05
C LYS A 15 -1.82 18.03 -8.70
N PHE A 16 -1.22 19.23 -8.67
CA PHE A 16 -1.89 20.45 -8.22
C PHE A 16 -1.32 21.71 -8.83
N PRO A 17 -2.10 22.81 -8.87
CA PRO A 17 -1.66 24.11 -9.40
C PRO A 17 -0.60 24.74 -8.49
N LYS A 18 0.41 25.41 -9.10
CA LYS A 18 1.43 26.17 -8.37
C LYS A 18 0.95 27.54 -7.90
N TRP A 19 -0.14 28.03 -8.49
CA TRP A 19 -0.70 29.37 -8.24
C TRP A 19 -1.73 29.41 -7.10
N ALA A 20 -2.03 28.27 -6.45
CA ALA A 20 -2.99 28.17 -5.35
C ALA A 20 -2.39 27.44 -4.15
N ALA A 21 -2.82 27.86 -2.96
CA ALA A 21 -2.56 27.17 -1.71
C ALA A 21 -3.87 26.95 -0.95
N ALA A 22 -4.06 25.72 -0.43
CA ALA A 22 -5.20 25.43 0.43
C ALA A 22 -4.90 25.89 1.87
N TYR A 23 -5.81 26.65 2.46
CA TYR A 23 -5.76 26.95 3.88
C TYR A 23 -6.38 25.81 4.67
N LYS A 24 -5.65 25.25 5.63
CA LYS A 24 -6.13 24.21 6.53
C LYS A 24 -6.38 24.77 7.91
N TYR A 25 -7.62 24.68 8.38
CA TYR A 25 -7.98 25.04 9.76
C TYR A 25 -7.34 24.07 10.76
N PRO A 26 -7.14 24.50 12.02
CA PRO A 26 -6.74 23.58 13.08
C PRO A 26 -7.71 22.38 13.14
N PRO A 27 -7.20 21.15 13.20
CA PRO A 27 -8.06 19.97 13.22
C PRO A 27 -8.85 19.89 14.53
N GLU A 28 -10.09 19.41 14.44
CA GLU A 28 -10.86 19.04 15.62
C GLU A 28 -10.15 17.89 16.35
N ILE A 29 -10.05 17.98 17.68
CA ILE A 29 -9.45 16.96 18.56
C ILE A 29 -10.52 16.47 19.54
N LYS A 30 -10.68 15.15 19.67
CA LYS A 30 -11.64 14.55 20.61
C LYS A 30 -11.05 13.39 21.38
N PRO A 31 -11.52 13.17 22.63
CA PRO A 31 -11.14 12.01 23.41
C PRO A 31 -11.91 10.76 22.94
N THR A 32 -11.21 9.61 23.00
CA THR A 32 -11.79 8.28 22.86
C THR A 32 -10.97 7.27 23.65
N VAL A 33 -11.38 5.99 23.63
CA VAL A 33 -10.67 4.91 24.34
C VAL A 33 -10.13 3.91 23.33
N VAL A 34 -8.90 3.47 23.49
CA VAL A 34 -8.29 2.37 22.73
C VAL A 34 -8.87 1.06 23.25
N GLU A 35 -9.70 0.41 22.46
CA GLU A 35 -10.33 -0.87 22.81
C GLU A 35 -9.47 -2.07 22.42
N ASP A 36 -8.70 -1.95 21.33
CA ASP A 36 -7.79 -2.99 20.85
C ASP A 36 -6.70 -2.39 19.93
N ILE A 37 -5.65 -3.16 19.66
CA ILE A 37 -4.62 -2.84 18.67
C ILE A 37 -4.47 -4.03 17.71
N VAL A 38 -4.85 -3.80 16.46
CA VAL A 38 -4.82 -4.80 15.40
C VAL A 38 -3.65 -4.54 14.46
N VAL A 39 -2.92 -5.58 14.10
CA VAL A 39 -1.77 -5.49 13.18
C VAL A 39 -2.18 -5.95 11.80
N GLN A 40 -1.94 -5.10 10.80
CA GLN A 40 -2.13 -5.41 9.39
C GLN A 40 -0.80 -5.63 8.70
N VAL A 41 -0.76 -6.58 7.75
CA VAL A 41 0.42 -6.85 6.93
C VAL A 41 0.27 -6.15 5.59
N GLY A 42 1.18 -5.25 5.30
CA GLY A 42 1.22 -4.49 4.05
C GLY A 42 1.79 -5.32 2.88
N ARG A 43 1.73 -4.76 1.68
CA ARG A 43 2.24 -5.36 0.43
C ARG A 43 3.72 -5.77 0.52
N THR A 44 4.53 -4.97 1.15
CA THR A 44 5.97 -5.22 1.35
C THR A 44 6.28 -5.96 2.66
N GLY A 45 5.29 -6.62 3.26
CA GLY A 45 5.43 -7.32 4.52
C GLY A 45 5.41 -6.45 5.77
N VAL A 46 5.34 -5.13 5.65
CA VAL A 46 5.35 -4.22 6.82
C VAL A 46 4.15 -4.49 7.71
N LEU A 47 4.42 -4.71 8.99
CA LEU A 47 3.42 -4.79 10.03
C LEU A 47 3.02 -3.37 10.44
N THR A 48 1.78 -3.02 10.17
CA THR A 48 1.23 -1.69 10.49
C THR A 48 0.19 -1.83 11.60
N PRO A 49 0.48 -1.36 12.82
CA PRO A 49 -0.49 -1.36 13.92
C PRO A 49 -1.56 -0.30 13.70
N LYS A 50 -2.77 -0.62 14.12
CA LYS A 50 -3.95 0.23 14.05
C LYS A 50 -4.73 0.10 15.36
N ALA A 51 -4.99 1.22 16.04
CA ALA A 51 -5.87 1.23 17.19
C ALA A 51 -7.32 1.07 16.75
N VAL A 52 -8.04 0.15 17.34
CA VAL A 52 -9.50 0.11 17.35
C VAL A 52 -9.95 0.97 18.53
N VAL A 53 -10.75 2.00 18.26
CA VAL A 53 -11.16 2.94 19.28
C VAL A 53 -12.66 2.95 19.42
N ARG A 54 -13.13 3.28 20.62
CA ARG A 54 -14.57 3.51 20.86
C ARG A 54 -15.09 4.52 19.84
N PRO A 55 -16.22 4.23 19.16
CA PRO A 55 -16.74 5.11 18.13
C PRO A 55 -16.90 6.54 18.60
N VAL A 56 -16.31 7.49 17.89
CA VAL A 56 -16.38 8.92 18.21
C VAL A 56 -16.66 9.73 16.95
N ARG A 57 -17.55 10.72 17.04
CA ARG A 57 -17.84 11.61 15.91
C ARG A 57 -16.79 12.71 15.83
N LEU A 58 -16.04 12.72 14.72
CA LEU A 58 -14.92 13.63 14.51
C LEU A 58 -14.97 14.17 13.07
N ALA A 59 -14.98 15.48 12.91
CA ALA A 59 -15.04 16.17 11.61
C ALA A 59 -16.11 15.54 10.67
N GLY A 60 -17.34 15.45 11.14
CA GLY A 60 -18.49 15.01 10.36
C GLY A 60 -18.64 13.50 10.13
N THR A 61 -17.67 12.67 10.51
CA THR A 61 -17.72 11.20 10.38
C THR A 61 -17.55 10.48 11.71
N THR A 62 -17.99 9.23 11.79
CA THR A 62 -17.71 8.38 12.95
C THR A 62 -16.38 7.65 12.72
N VAL A 63 -15.45 7.85 13.65
CA VAL A 63 -14.14 7.22 13.66
C VAL A 63 -14.15 6.05 14.62
N THR A 64 -13.72 4.88 14.15
CA THR A 64 -13.58 3.63 14.90
C THR A 64 -12.15 3.09 14.89
N ASN A 65 -11.28 3.68 14.08
CA ASN A 65 -9.89 3.25 13.97
C ASN A 65 -8.97 4.47 13.85
N ALA A 66 -7.76 4.38 14.41
CA ALA A 66 -6.71 5.37 14.25
C ALA A 66 -5.39 4.68 13.92
N THR A 67 -4.57 5.28 13.03
CA THR A 67 -3.25 4.73 12.73
C THR A 67 -2.30 4.86 13.90
N LEU A 68 -1.45 3.84 14.08
CA LEU A 68 -0.35 3.85 15.06
C LEU A 68 1.02 3.83 14.35
N HIS A 69 1.04 3.91 13.04
CA HIS A 69 2.20 3.96 12.18
C HIS A 69 3.17 2.79 12.35
N ASN A 70 3.87 2.69 13.48
CA ASN A 70 4.90 1.68 13.79
C ASN A 70 5.07 1.52 15.32
N GLN A 71 6.00 0.65 15.74
CA GLN A 71 6.28 0.44 17.16
C GLN A 71 6.82 1.70 17.85
N ASP A 72 7.72 2.45 17.19
CA ASP A 72 8.32 3.65 17.77
C ASP A 72 7.25 4.70 18.12
N PHE A 73 6.26 4.86 17.26
CA PHE A 73 5.13 5.76 17.54
C PHE A 73 4.32 5.34 18.78
N ILE A 74 4.16 4.03 18.99
CA ILE A 74 3.49 3.48 20.18
C ILE A 74 4.34 3.73 21.43
N ASP A 75 5.65 3.47 21.34
CA ASP A 75 6.60 3.62 22.44
C ASP A 75 6.75 5.09 22.86
N ASP A 76 6.94 5.99 21.89
CA ASP A 76 7.11 7.43 22.14
C ASP A 76 5.92 8.05 22.90
N ARG A 77 4.71 7.53 22.67
CA ARG A 77 3.48 8.01 23.31
C ARG A 77 3.02 7.12 24.47
N ASP A 78 3.68 5.97 24.63
CA ASP A 78 3.30 4.94 25.62
C ASP A 78 1.81 4.58 25.48
N ILE A 79 1.39 4.23 24.24
CA ILE A 79 -0.01 3.88 23.95
C ILE A 79 -0.27 2.45 24.38
N ARG A 80 -1.34 2.25 25.17
CA ARG A 80 -1.76 0.93 25.68
C ARG A 80 -3.24 0.69 25.40
N ILE A 81 -3.61 -0.58 25.34
CA ILE A 81 -5.04 -0.96 25.29
C ILE A 81 -5.69 -0.52 26.61
N GLY A 82 -6.85 0.10 26.52
CA GLY A 82 -7.60 0.69 27.63
C GLY A 82 -7.34 2.19 27.85
N ASP A 83 -6.31 2.78 27.22
CA ASP A 83 -6.02 4.19 27.37
C ASP A 83 -7.11 5.10 26.82
N THR A 84 -7.35 6.20 27.54
CA THR A 84 -8.03 7.36 26.98
C THR A 84 -7.04 8.15 26.16
N VAL A 85 -7.36 8.39 24.88
CA VAL A 85 -6.48 9.06 23.92
C VAL A 85 -7.20 10.24 23.27
N MET A 86 -6.44 11.26 22.89
CA MET A 86 -6.91 12.37 22.06
C MET A 86 -6.63 12.03 20.60
N ILE A 87 -7.66 12.06 19.75
CA ILE A 87 -7.51 11.78 18.31
C ILE A 87 -7.88 12.99 17.47
N ARG A 88 -7.22 13.08 16.30
CA ARG A 88 -7.53 14.03 15.23
C ARG A 88 -7.47 13.35 13.88
N LYS A 89 -7.92 14.03 12.83
CA LYS A 89 -7.66 13.61 11.45
C LYS A 89 -6.47 14.36 10.88
N ALA A 90 -5.36 13.65 10.64
CA ALA A 90 -4.23 14.20 9.91
C ALA A 90 -4.64 14.51 8.46
N GLY A 91 -4.34 15.74 8.00
CA GLY A 91 -4.74 16.19 6.66
C GLY A 91 -6.26 16.16 6.41
N GLU A 92 -7.10 16.20 7.47
CA GLU A 92 -8.57 16.10 7.43
C GLU A 92 -9.11 14.71 7.01
N ILE A 93 -8.25 13.72 6.84
CA ILE A 93 -8.63 12.40 6.31
C ILE A 93 -8.27 11.28 7.29
N ILE A 94 -7.01 11.18 7.72
CA ILE A 94 -6.46 10.02 8.42
C ILE A 94 -6.57 10.20 9.93
N PRO A 95 -7.37 9.39 10.65
CA PRO A 95 -7.41 9.44 12.11
C PRO A 95 -6.07 8.97 12.70
N GLU A 96 -5.51 9.76 13.61
CA GLU A 96 -4.29 9.46 14.35
C GLU A 96 -4.43 9.83 15.83
N ILE A 97 -3.66 9.17 16.69
CA ILE A 97 -3.56 9.50 18.10
C ILE A 97 -2.57 10.66 18.27
N VAL A 98 -3.01 11.74 18.90
CA VAL A 98 -2.17 12.89 19.24
C VAL A 98 -1.39 12.62 20.51
N GLU A 99 -2.13 12.26 21.58
CA GLU A 99 -1.58 12.04 22.91
C GLU A 99 -2.44 11.05 23.73
N VAL A 100 -1.84 10.51 24.78
CA VAL A 100 -2.50 9.69 25.80
C VAL A 100 -2.81 10.54 27.02
N VAL A 101 -4.04 10.46 27.52
CA VAL A 101 -4.47 11.12 28.76
C VAL A 101 -4.08 10.22 29.94
N LYS A 102 -2.81 10.33 30.40
CA LYS A 102 -2.21 9.42 31.39
C LYS A 102 -2.95 9.39 32.72
N GLU A 103 -3.58 10.51 33.10
CA GLU A 103 -4.37 10.64 34.33
C GLU A 103 -5.64 9.77 34.32
N LYS A 104 -6.07 9.34 33.13
CA LYS A 104 -7.26 8.49 32.93
C LYS A 104 -6.90 7.04 32.59
N ARG A 105 -5.61 6.68 32.67
CA ARG A 105 -5.14 5.32 32.38
C ARG A 105 -5.67 4.34 33.41
N PRO A 106 -6.33 3.26 32.99
CA PRO A 106 -6.75 2.20 33.91
C PRO A 106 -5.54 1.51 34.56
N GLU A 107 -5.70 1.09 35.82
CA GLU A 107 -4.70 0.26 36.48
C GLU A 107 -4.54 -1.10 35.74
N GLY A 108 -3.33 -1.65 35.77
CA GLY A 108 -3.04 -2.95 35.17
C GLY A 108 -2.81 -2.94 33.65
N THR A 109 -2.83 -1.79 32.99
CA THR A 109 -2.47 -1.72 31.58
C THR A 109 -0.99 -2.04 31.36
N VAL A 110 -0.69 -2.79 30.29
CA VAL A 110 0.69 -3.19 29.96
C VAL A 110 1.15 -2.52 28.67
N PRO A 111 2.45 -2.25 28.51
CA PRO A 111 3.00 -1.78 27.22
C PRO A 111 2.65 -2.73 26.09
N TYR A 112 2.37 -2.19 24.91
CA TYR A 112 2.04 -2.97 23.73
C TYR A 112 3.27 -3.13 22.84
N PHE A 113 3.50 -4.36 22.36
CA PHE A 113 4.56 -4.68 21.43
C PHE A 113 3.99 -5.38 20.20
N LEU A 114 4.53 -5.06 19.03
CA LEU A 114 4.23 -5.79 17.81
C LEU A 114 4.58 -7.28 17.97
N PRO A 115 3.81 -8.19 17.37
CA PRO A 115 4.08 -9.63 17.47
C PRO A 115 5.44 -9.98 16.86
N GLN A 116 6.11 -10.97 17.40
CA GLN A 116 7.39 -11.50 16.89
C GLN A 116 7.22 -12.43 15.70
N SER A 117 5.98 -12.83 15.40
CA SER A 117 5.60 -13.61 14.24
C SER A 117 4.48 -12.93 13.45
N CYS A 118 4.46 -13.15 12.15
CA CYS A 118 3.44 -12.58 11.28
C CYS A 118 2.04 -13.10 11.67
N PRO A 119 1.05 -12.23 11.90
CA PRO A 119 -0.29 -12.66 12.31
C PRO A 119 -1.04 -13.44 11.21
N VAL A 120 -0.54 -13.43 9.96
CA VAL A 120 -1.20 -14.10 8.84
C VAL A 120 -0.54 -15.44 8.50
N CYS A 121 0.78 -15.49 8.39
CA CYS A 121 1.49 -16.71 7.94
C CYS A 121 2.36 -17.36 9.03
N GLY A 122 2.46 -16.78 10.23
CA GLY A 122 3.27 -17.33 11.33
C GLY A 122 4.79 -17.18 11.17
N ALA A 123 5.29 -16.74 10.00
CA ALA A 123 6.72 -16.54 9.79
C ALA A 123 7.28 -15.47 10.74
N ALA A 124 8.57 -15.58 11.06
CA ALA A 124 9.26 -14.59 11.88
C ALA A 124 9.14 -13.18 11.27
N VAL A 125 9.15 -12.17 12.12
CA VAL A 125 9.24 -10.79 11.68
C VAL A 125 10.61 -10.22 12.00
N ARG A 126 11.08 -9.26 11.19
CA ARG A 126 12.36 -8.60 11.40
C ARG A 126 12.19 -7.08 11.30
N ARG A 127 12.81 -6.36 12.23
CA ARG A 127 12.94 -4.90 12.13
C ARG A 127 14.02 -4.56 11.11
N GLU A 128 13.78 -3.56 10.27
CA GLU A 128 14.80 -3.03 9.36
C GLU A 128 15.92 -2.35 10.16
N GLU A 129 17.18 -2.55 9.76
CA GLU A 129 18.34 -2.01 10.46
C GLU A 129 18.35 -0.48 10.50
N ASP A 130 17.97 0.16 9.38
CA ASP A 130 17.96 1.62 9.21
C ASP A 130 16.55 2.21 9.26
N GLY A 131 15.58 1.53 9.89
CA GLY A 131 14.19 1.97 9.86
C GLY A 131 13.31 1.51 11.02
N ALA A 132 12.16 2.18 11.12
CA ALA A 132 11.12 1.85 12.10
C ALA A 132 10.21 0.69 11.65
N ALA A 133 10.38 0.17 10.43
CA ALA A 133 9.51 -0.85 9.89
C ALA A 133 9.85 -2.25 10.40
N VAL A 134 8.84 -2.95 10.89
CA VAL A 134 8.90 -4.38 11.22
C VAL A 134 8.22 -5.14 10.09
N ARG A 135 8.88 -6.19 9.53
CA ARG A 135 8.40 -6.90 8.35
C ARG A 135 8.30 -8.40 8.57
N CYS A 136 7.26 -8.97 7.99
CA CYS A 136 7.14 -10.41 7.78
C CYS A 136 8.22 -10.90 6.80
N THR A 137 8.96 -11.94 7.19
CA THR A 137 9.98 -12.58 6.36
C THR A 137 9.45 -13.74 5.51
N GLY A 138 8.17 -14.06 5.64
CA GLY A 138 7.54 -15.16 4.89
C GLY A 138 7.43 -14.83 3.40
N ALA A 139 8.13 -15.59 2.55
CA ALA A 139 8.13 -15.42 1.10
C ALA A 139 6.73 -15.69 0.48
N GLU A 140 5.99 -16.64 1.04
CA GLU A 140 4.67 -17.06 0.57
C GLU A 140 3.54 -16.52 1.46
N CYS A 141 3.73 -15.35 2.09
CA CYS A 141 2.72 -14.78 2.97
C CYS A 141 1.44 -14.39 2.17
N PRO A 142 0.27 -15.00 2.46
CA PRO A 142 -0.96 -14.73 1.73
C PRO A 142 -1.38 -13.26 1.75
N ALA A 143 -1.11 -12.55 2.85
CA ALA A 143 -1.42 -11.13 2.94
C ALA A 143 -0.56 -10.29 1.98
N GLN A 144 0.70 -10.63 1.80
CA GLN A 144 1.58 -9.97 0.83
C GLN A 144 1.13 -10.27 -0.60
N LEU A 145 0.81 -11.52 -0.90
CA LEU A 145 0.30 -11.95 -2.19
C LEU A 145 -0.98 -11.20 -2.58
N GLN A 146 -2.00 -11.22 -1.71
CA GLN A 146 -3.27 -10.52 -1.95
C GLN A 146 -3.06 -9.02 -2.18
N ARG A 147 -2.16 -8.38 -1.39
CA ARG A 147 -1.85 -6.96 -1.53
C ARG A 147 -1.07 -6.65 -2.81
N ASN A 148 -0.17 -7.53 -3.23
CA ASN A 148 0.57 -7.39 -4.48
C ASN A 148 -0.37 -7.49 -5.68
N ILE A 149 -1.27 -8.48 -5.71
CA ILE A 149 -2.26 -8.64 -6.77
C ILE A 149 -3.23 -7.45 -6.81
N THR A 150 -3.70 -6.99 -5.64
CA THR A 150 -4.57 -5.81 -5.54
C THR A 150 -3.86 -4.54 -6.06
N HIS A 151 -2.57 -4.38 -5.76
CA HIS A 151 -1.77 -3.28 -6.30
C HIS A 151 -1.63 -3.37 -7.81
N PHE A 152 -1.28 -4.55 -8.33
CA PHE A 152 -1.15 -4.81 -9.76
C PHE A 152 -2.44 -4.48 -10.51
N ALA A 153 -3.59 -4.84 -9.96
CA ALA A 153 -4.91 -4.58 -10.55
C ALA A 153 -5.36 -3.12 -10.42
N SER A 154 -4.71 -2.30 -9.60
CA SER A 154 -5.16 -0.93 -9.31
C SER A 154 -5.18 -0.04 -10.55
N ARG A 155 -6.01 1.03 -10.50
CA ARG A 155 -6.21 2.00 -11.59
C ARG A 155 -4.91 2.61 -12.11
N ASP A 156 -3.99 2.88 -11.20
CA ASP A 156 -2.70 3.51 -11.52
C ASP A 156 -1.66 2.51 -12.07
N ALA A 157 -1.91 1.20 -11.92
CA ALA A 157 -1.11 0.11 -12.45
C ALA A 157 -1.81 -0.49 -13.69
N MET A 158 -2.18 -1.75 -13.67
CA MET A 158 -2.75 -2.44 -14.85
C MET A 158 -4.25 -2.15 -15.07
N ASP A 159 -4.91 -1.40 -14.17
CA ASP A 159 -6.30 -0.93 -14.28
C ASP A 159 -7.29 -2.05 -14.63
N ILE A 160 -7.25 -3.13 -13.87
CA ILE A 160 -8.10 -4.31 -14.06
C ILE A 160 -9.42 -4.09 -13.31
N GLU A 161 -10.43 -3.59 -14.02
CA GLU A 161 -11.74 -3.33 -13.46
C GLU A 161 -12.42 -4.63 -13.01
N GLY A 162 -13.09 -4.58 -11.86
CA GLY A 162 -13.74 -5.76 -11.25
C GLY A 162 -12.83 -6.61 -10.37
N LEU A 163 -11.51 -6.43 -10.39
CA LEU A 163 -10.56 -7.15 -9.55
C LEU A 163 -10.27 -6.39 -8.24
N GLY A 164 -11.28 -6.25 -7.40
CA GLY A 164 -11.16 -5.64 -6.07
C GLY A 164 -10.60 -6.60 -5.02
N PRO A 165 -10.24 -6.08 -3.81
CA PRO A 165 -9.62 -6.89 -2.74
C PRO A 165 -10.41 -8.15 -2.36
N ALA A 166 -11.75 -8.10 -2.36
CA ALA A 166 -12.59 -9.24 -2.02
C ALA A 166 -12.53 -10.36 -3.08
N VAL A 167 -12.45 -9.99 -4.37
CA VAL A 167 -12.32 -10.97 -5.47
C VAL A 167 -10.91 -11.56 -5.46
N VAL A 168 -9.88 -10.74 -5.26
CA VAL A 168 -8.50 -11.20 -5.12
C VAL A 168 -8.36 -12.19 -3.97
N GLN A 169 -8.98 -11.90 -2.84
CA GLN A 169 -8.96 -12.82 -1.69
C GLN A 169 -9.55 -14.18 -2.05
N GLN A 170 -10.73 -14.21 -2.68
CA GLN A 170 -11.38 -15.47 -3.08
C GLN A 170 -10.54 -16.26 -4.10
N LEU A 171 -9.94 -15.56 -5.08
CA LEU A 171 -9.08 -16.20 -6.08
C LEU A 171 -7.85 -16.87 -5.45
N VAL A 172 -7.23 -16.21 -4.46
CA VAL A 172 -6.09 -16.76 -3.72
C VAL A 172 -6.53 -17.91 -2.82
N GLU A 173 -7.62 -17.76 -2.07
CA GLU A 173 -8.13 -18.78 -1.14
C GLU A 173 -8.63 -20.04 -1.87
N SER A 174 -9.18 -19.89 -3.07
CA SER A 174 -9.58 -21.02 -3.93
C SER A 174 -8.42 -21.69 -4.67
N GLY A 175 -7.19 -21.12 -4.58
CA GLY A 175 -6.03 -21.63 -5.28
C GLY A 175 -6.04 -21.41 -6.80
N LEU A 176 -6.94 -20.55 -7.30
CA LEU A 176 -7.02 -20.20 -8.73
C LEU A 176 -5.84 -19.34 -9.19
N ILE A 177 -5.26 -18.59 -8.27
CA ILE A 177 -4.07 -17.77 -8.54
C ILE A 177 -3.07 -17.86 -7.38
N SER A 178 -1.78 -17.90 -7.71
CA SER A 178 -0.64 -17.87 -6.81
C SER A 178 0.31 -16.69 -7.06
N ASN A 179 0.13 -16.00 -8.16
CA ASN A 179 0.91 -14.83 -8.56
C ASN A 179 0.08 -13.96 -9.54
N VAL A 180 0.65 -12.83 -10.00
CA VAL A 180 -0.08 -11.91 -10.92
C VAL A 180 -0.16 -12.43 -12.34
N ALA A 181 0.73 -13.34 -12.79
CA ALA A 181 0.67 -13.92 -14.12
C ALA A 181 -0.52 -14.89 -14.27
N ASP A 182 -0.87 -15.62 -13.20
CA ASP A 182 -2.01 -16.54 -13.19
C ASP A 182 -3.34 -15.83 -13.51
N LEU A 183 -3.43 -14.52 -13.26
CA LEU A 183 -4.62 -13.72 -13.62
C LEU A 183 -4.97 -13.84 -15.10
N TYR A 184 -3.97 -13.90 -15.97
CA TYR A 184 -4.13 -13.96 -17.41
C TYR A 184 -4.48 -15.38 -17.94
N SER A 185 -4.46 -16.37 -17.06
CA SER A 185 -4.88 -17.75 -17.33
C SER A 185 -6.30 -18.07 -16.83
N LEU A 186 -6.94 -17.13 -16.11
CA LEU A 186 -8.29 -17.31 -15.56
C LEU A 186 -9.34 -17.49 -16.64
N ARG A 187 -10.31 -18.35 -16.35
CA ARG A 187 -11.47 -18.58 -17.22
C ARG A 187 -12.74 -18.06 -16.58
N ALA A 188 -13.62 -17.46 -17.40
CA ALA A 188 -14.88 -16.91 -16.91
C ALA A 188 -15.72 -17.91 -16.10
N GLN A 189 -15.74 -19.19 -16.53
CA GLN A 189 -16.46 -20.27 -15.85
C GLN A 189 -15.93 -20.59 -14.43
N GLU A 190 -14.64 -20.35 -14.16
CA GLU A 190 -14.03 -20.54 -12.85
C GLU A 190 -14.33 -19.35 -11.95
N VAL A 191 -14.20 -18.14 -12.49
CA VAL A 191 -14.49 -16.88 -11.80
C VAL A 191 -15.98 -16.77 -11.43
N ALA A 192 -16.88 -17.25 -12.29
CA ALA A 192 -18.32 -17.22 -12.03
C ALA A 192 -18.77 -18.10 -10.84
N LYS A 193 -17.90 -18.99 -10.35
CA LYS A 193 -18.17 -19.83 -9.17
C LYS A 193 -17.84 -19.14 -7.85
N LEU A 194 -17.15 -17.99 -7.89
CA LEU A 194 -16.80 -17.22 -6.69
C LEU A 194 -18.06 -16.57 -6.09
N ASP A 195 -18.06 -16.36 -4.77
CA ASP A 195 -19.18 -15.73 -4.09
C ASP A 195 -19.44 -14.35 -4.65
N ARG A 196 -20.72 -14.06 -4.93
CA ARG A 196 -21.22 -12.81 -5.53
C ARG A 196 -20.65 -12.46 -6.92
N MET A 197 -20.08 -13.46 -7.62
CA MET A 197 -19.61 -13.32 -8.99
C MET A 197 -20.55 -14.09 -9.91
N GLY A 198 -21.38 -13.40 -10.70
CA GLY A 198 -22.21 -14.01 -11.74
C GLY A 198 -21.46 -14.06 -13.08
N GLU A 199 -22.03 -14.77 -14.06
CA GLU A 199 -21.45 -14.96 -15.40
C GLU A 199 -21.04 -13.62 -16.04
N LYS A 200 -21.91 -12.60 -16.01
CA LYS A 200 -21.62 -11.28 -16.57
C LYS A 200 -20.45 -10.58 -15.89
N SER A 201 -20.34 -10.70 -14.55
CA SER A 201 -19.23 -10.10 -13.81
C SER A 201 -17.91 -10.81 -14.09
N ALA A 202 -17.97 -12.13 -14.26
CA ALA A 202 -16.82 -12.94 -14.65
C ALA A 202 -16.35 -12.59 -16.06
N GLU A 203 -17.25 -12.50 -17.04
CA GLU A 203 -16.93 -12.06 -18.40
C GLU A 203 -16.32 -10.66 -18.43
N ASN A 204 -16.88 -9.72 -17.67
CA ASN A 204 -16.35 -8.35 -17.58
C ASN A 204 -14.92 -8.36 -17.01
N LEU A 205 -14.63 -9.19 -15.99
CA LEU A 205 -13.29 -9.32 -15.43
C LEU A 205 -12.31 -9.89 -16.47
N ILE A 206 -12.67 -10.94 -17.20
CA ILE A 206 -11.81 -11.50 -18.27
C ILE A 206 -11.55 -10.46 -19.36
N ASN A 207 -12.57 -9.71 -19.76
CA ASN A 207 -12.40 -8.62 -20.75
C ASN A 207 -11.48 -7.50 -20.23
N ALA A 208 -11.57 -7.16 -18.93
CA ALA A 208 -10.68 -6.19 -18.31
C ALA A 208 -9.21 -6.69 -18.26
N LEU A 209 -9.00 -7.98 -18.01
CA LEU A 209 -7.68 -8.62 -18.08
C LEU A 209 -7.12 -8.57 -19.51
N GLU A 210 -7.90 -8.91 -20.52
CA GLU A 210 -7.47 -8.81 -21.93
C GLU A 210 -7.14 -7.37 -22.32
N LYS A 211 -7.97 -6.41 -21.93
CA LYS A 211 -7.72 -4.98 -22.16
C LYS A 211 -6.42 -4.53 -21.49
N SER A 212 -6.10 -5.02 -20.30
CA SER A 212 -4.91 -4.62 -19.57
C SER A 212 -3.61 -5.00 -20.27
N LYS A 213 -3.60 -6.01 -21.15
CA LYS A 213 -2.44 -6.41 -21.95
C LYS A 213 -1.95 -5.31 -22.90
N SER A 214 -2.80 -4.34 -23.24
CA SER A 214 -2.45 -3.18 -24.06
C SER A 214 -1.92 -1.97 -23.29
N ASN A 215 -1.75 -2.08 -21.97
CA ASN A 215 -1.19 -1.01 -21.14
C ASN A 215 0.31 -0.79 -21.47
N ASP A 216 0.76 0.43 -21.21
CA ASP A 216 2.15 0.81 -21.42
C ASP A 216 3.11 0.18 -20.38
N LEU A 217 4.40 0.15 -20.75
CA LEU A 217 5.45 -0.40 -19.90
C LEU A 217 5.55 0.32 -18.54
N ALA A 218 5.23 1.62 -18.46
CA ALA A 218 5.30 2.37 -17.21
C ALA A 218 4.29 1.86 -16.18
N LYS A 219 3.08 1.50 -16.64
CA LYS A 219 2.05 0.89 -15.80
C LYS A 219 2.45 -0.51 -15.32
N LEU A 220 3.06 -1.31 -16.19
CA LEU A 220 3.57 -2.63 -15.82
C LEU A 220 4.68 -2.53 -14.78
N ILE A 221 5.70 -1.69 -14.99
CA ILE A 221 6.79 -1.48 -14.03
C ILE A 221 6.25 -1.04 -12.67
N TYR A 222 5.30 -0.12 -12.65
CA TYR A 222 4.64 0.29 -11.40
C TYR A 222 3.82 -0.86 -10.79
N GLY A 223 3.11 -1.63 -11.61
CA GLY A 223 2.29 -2.76 -11.22
C GLY A 223 3.08 -3.91 -10.59
N LEU A 224 4.31 -4.17 -11.05
CA LEU A 224 5.22 -5.15 -10.45
C LEU A 224 5.52 -4.84 -8.98
N GLY A 225 5.32 -3.59 -8.55
CA GLY A 225 5.38 -3.21 -7.15
C GLY A 225 6.78 -3.24 -6.55
N ILE A 226 7.80 -3.04 -7.36
CA ILE A 226 9.20 -2.95 -6.95
C ILE A 226 9.34 -1.88 -5.84
N ARG A 227 10.07 -2.18 -4.79
CA ARG A 227 10.31 -1.23 -3.70
C ARG A 227 10.94 0.05 -4.24
N GLN A 228 10.56 1.21 -3.68
CA GLN A 228 11.00 2.55 -4.09
C GLN A 228 10.61 2.96 -5.52
N VAL A 229 9.96 2.10 -6.31
CA VAL A 229 9.49 2.42 -7.65
C VAL A 229 8.03 2.87 -7.57
N GLY A 230 7.81 4.19 -7.64
CA GLY A 230 6.49 4.79 -7.77
C GLY A 230 6.11 5.04 -9.23
N GLN A 231 4.92 5.61 -9.47
CA GLN A 231 4.44 5.93 -10.83
C GLN A 231 5.43 6.81 -11.63
N LYS A 232 6.05 7.82 -10.97
CA LYS A 232 7.01 8.71 -11.63
C LYS A 232 8.24 7.94 -12.08
N ALA A 233 8.84 7.13 -11.19
CA ALA A 233 9.97 6.29 -11.53
C ALA A 233 9.62 5.28 -12.63
N GLY A 234 8.44 4.64 -12.56
CA GLY A 234 7.96 3.74 -13.62
C GLY A 234 7.91 4.41 -14.99
N LYS A 235 7.43 5.65 -15.09
CA LYS A 235 7.41 6.43 -16.35
C LYS A 235 8.80 6.75 -16.85
N VAL A 236 9.71 7.16 -15.98
CA VAL A 236 11.09 7.51 -16.36
C VAL A 236 11.83 6.27 -16.84
N LEU A 237 11.72 5.14 -16.14
CA LEU A 237 12.30 3.85 -16.52
C LEU A 237 11.75 3.36 -17.88
N ALA A 238 10.43 3.42 -18.06
CA ALA A 238 9.80 3.01 -19.32
C ALA A 238 10.24 3.87 -20.51
N ALA A 239 10.41 5.17 -20.30
CA ALA A 239 10.88 6.08 -21.34
C ALA A 239 12.35 5.81 -21.74
N HIS A 240 13.21 5.45 -20.76
CA HIS A 240 14.61 5.15 -20.96
C HIS A 240 14.82 3.79 -21.65
N PHE A 241 14.28 2.72 -21.05
CA PHE A 241 14.54 1.35 -21.52
C PHE A 241 13.62 0.89 -22.65
N ARG A 242 12.40 1.44 -22.77
CA ARG A 242 11.38 1.12 -23.79
C ARG A 242 10.87 -0.31 -23.78
N HIS A 243 11.67 -1.29 -23.36
CA HIS A 243 11.34 -2.71 -23.26
C HIS A 243 11.74 -3.27 -21.90
N LEU A 244 10.96 -4.22 -21.39
CA LEU A 244 11.21 -4.82 -20.08
C LEU A 244 12.53 -5.59 -20.04
N ASP A 245 12.88 -6.29 -21.11
CA ASP A 245 14.15 -7.03 -21.22
C ASP A 245 15.37 -6.14 -21.06
N ALA A 246 15.33 -4.91 -21.61
CA ALA A 246 16.42 -3.94 -21.46
C ALA A 246 16.54 -3.51 -19.98
N LEU A 247 15.41 -3.25 -19.29
CA LEU A 247 15.42 -2.96 -17.86
C LEU A 247 15.94 -4.14 -17.02
N MET A 248 15.61 -5.37 -17.40
CA MET A 248 16.09 -6.59 -16.72
C MET A 248 17.59 -6.81 -16.88
N ALA A 249 18.20 -6.31 -17.94
CA ALA A 249 19.63 -6.40 -18.19
C ALA A 249 20.43 -5.25 -17.55
N ALA A 250 19.78 -4.19 -17.10
CA ALA A 250 20.43 -3.00 -16.56
C ALA A 250 21.11 -3.25 -15.20
N GLY A 251 22.30 -2.68 -15.01
CA GLY A 251 23.02 -2.69 -13.73
C GLY A 251 22.69 -1.47 -12.86
N GLU A 252 23.15 -1.50 -11.60
CA GLU A 252 22.96 -0.38 -10.65
C GLU A 252 23.57 0.93 -11.16
N GLU A 253 24.73 0.88 -11.81
CA GLU A 253 25.41 2.06 -12.33
C GLU A 253 24.57 2.76 -13.41
N GLU A 254 24.09 2.03 -14.41
CA GLU A 254 23.22 2.56 -15.46
C GLU A 254 21.92 3.13 -14.90
N LEU A 255 21.29 2.44 -13.93
CA LEU A 255 20.08 2.90 -13.30
C LEU A 255 20.26 4.20 -12.52
N THR A 256 21.41 4.39 -11.87
CA THR A 256 21.68 5.62 -11.08
C THR A 256 21.96 6.85 -11.95
N GLU A 257 22.32 6.69 -13.24
CA GLU A 257 22.46 7.78 -14.20
C GLU A 257 21.11 8.36 -14.63
N ILE A 258 20.02 7.63 -14.38
CA ILE A 258 18.66 8.06 -14.74
C ILE A 258 18.13 9.07 -13.72
N ASN A 259 17.63 10.21 -14.19
CA ASN A 259 17.01 11.21 -13.34
C ASN A 259 15.90 10.60 -12.48
N ASP A 260 15.81 11.00 -11.21
CA ASP A 260 14.84 10.49 -10.23
C ASP A 260 15.06 9.02 -9.78
N VAL A 261 16.15 8.36 -10.19
CA VAL A 261 16.54 7.02 -9.72
C VAL A 261 17.81 7.14 -8.89
N GLY A 262 17.68 7.13 -7.58
CA GLY A 262 18.83 7.12 -6.66
C GLY A 262 19.37 5.71 -6.39
N ALA A 263 20.54 5.59 -5.75
CA ALA A 263 21.21 4.33 -5.46
C ALA A 263 20.32 3.31 -4.74
N VAL A 264 19.50 3.75 -3.78
CA VAL A 264 18.55 2.87 -3.06
C VAL A 264 17.50 2.29 -4.01
N THR A 265 16.96 3.12 -4.92
CA THR A 265 15.97 2.67 -5.90
C THR A 265 16.60 1.72 -6.92
N ALA A 266 17.80 2.04 -7.44
CA ALA A 266 18.55 1.20 -8.38
C ALA A 266 18.80 -0.20 -7.78
N ARG A 267 19.30 -0.26 -6.55
CA ARG A 267 19.52 -1.53 -5.84
C ARG A 267 18.21 -2.33 -5.71
N CYS A 268 17.11 -1.71 -5.28
CA CYS A 268 15.82 -2.39 -5.18
C CYS A 268 15.33 -2.95 -6.52
N ILE A 269 15.59 -2.25 -7.63
CA ILE A 269 15.24 -2.73 -8.98
C ILE A 269 16.07 -3.96 -9.34
N VAL A 270 17.39 -3.88 -9.19
CA VAL A 270 18.30 -4.99 -9.52
C VAL A 270 18.00 -6.22 -8.65
N GLU A 271 17.85 -6.06 -7.34
CA GLU A 271 17.49 -7.16 -6.43
C GLU A 271 16.17 -7.83 -6.80
N TYR A 272 15.15 -7.03 -7.13
CA TYR A 272 13.85 -7.54 -7.53
C TYR A 272 13.95 -8.35 -8.83
N LEU A 273 14.56 -7.78 -9.88
CA LEU A 273 14.67 -8.41 -11.21
C LEU A 273 15.66 -9.60 -11.25
N ALA A 274 16.63 -9.64 -10.33
CA ALA A 274 17.54 -10.77 -10.18
C ALA A 274 16.94 -11.98 -9.47
N SER A 275 15.85 -11.76 -8.70
CA SER A 275 15.25 -12.85 -7.91
C SER A 275 14.64 -13.93 -8.83
N PRO A 276 14.81 -15.23 -8.53
CA PRO A 276 14.21 -16.30 -9.31
C PRO A 276 12.71 -16.14 -9.48
N GLN A 277 11.99 -15.78 -8.40
CA GLN A 277 10.55 -15.58 -8.40
C GLN A 277 10.10 -14.48 -9.37
N SER A 278 10.85 -13.36 -9.44
CA SER A 278 10.51 -12.28 -10.38
C SER A 278 10.81 -12.67 -11.82
N ARG A 279 11.87 -13.45 -12.05
CA ARG A 279 12.20 -13.97 -13.39
C ARG A 279 11.14 -14.93 -13.89
N ASP A 280 10.74 -15.88 -13.08
CA ASP A 280 9.66 -16.83 -13.41
C ASP A 280 8.32 -16.09 -13.64
N LEU A 281 8.06 -15.02 -12.89
CA LEU A 281 6.86 -14.21 -13.06
C LEU A 281 6.83 -13.44 -14.37
N ILE A 282 7.97 -12.96 -14.85
CA ILE A 282 8.11 -12.11 -16.04
C ILE A 282 8.23 -12.97 -17.32
N ALA A 283 8.75 -14.18 -17.23
CA ALA A 283 8.87 -15.11 -18.36
C ALA A 283 7.51 -15.62 -18.83
#